data_66a5c4be5dca8acab0d8cae7f49e1227
#
_entry.id   66a5c4be5dca8acab0d8cae7f49e1227
#
_cell.length_a   1.000
_cell.length_b   1.000
_cell.length_c   1.000
_cell.angle_alpha   90.00
_cell.angle_beta   90.00
_cell.angle_gamma   90.00
#
_symmetry.space_group_name_H-M   'P 1'
#
loop_
_entity.id
_entity.type
_entity.pdbx_description
1 polymer ?
#
loop_
_entity_poly.entity_id
_entity_poly.type
_entity_poly.pdbx_seq_one_letter_code
_entity_poly.pdbx_strand_id
1 'polypeptide(L)'
;PALPISQLAARARRLKRTHGLDVLIIDYLQLVRPASAKDSRVNEVSEITQGMKAIAKELDIPVIALSQLSRAVETREDKRPQLSDLRESGSIEQDADVVMFVFREEYYKEREKPGDHEADKMMMWQEEMEALHGKAEIIIGKQRHGPIGTVDLSFEGQFTRFGNLVKPWQSGTRDQDF
;
A
#
# COMPACT_ATOMS: atom_id res chain seq x y z
N PRO A 1 20.45 8.23 4.83
CA PRO A 1 20.82 7.33 5.93
C PRO A 1 19.59 7.02 6.77
N ALA A 2 19.50 5.74 7.22
CA ALA A 2 18.40 5.29 8.06
C ALA A 2 18.37 6.06 9.39
N LEU A 3 17.21 6.59 9.76
CA LEU A 3 17.03 7.40 10.98
C LEU A 3 16.41 6.55 12.10
N PRO A 4 16.91 6.68 13.35
CA PRO A 4 16.21 6.17 14.51
C PRO A 4 14.83 6.84 14.66
N ILE A 5 13.84 6.08 15.14
CA ILE A 5 12.47 6.60 15.34
C ILE A 5 12.45 7.80 16.28
N SER A 6 13.33 7.84 17.27
CA SER A 6 13.49 8.98 18.20
C SER A 6 13.97 10.25 17.48
N GLN A 7 14.91 10.13 16.53
CA GLN A 7 15.38 11.27 15.73
C GLN A 7 14.31 11.72 14.72
N LEU A 8 13.56 10.79 14.14
CA LEU A 8 12.42 11.11 13.29
C LEU A 8 11.40 11.96 14.05
N ALA A 9 11.04 11.53 15.25
CA ALA A 9 10.12 12.26 16.13
C ALA A 9 10.65 13.68 16.46
N ALA A 10 11.93 13.80 16.83
CA ALA A 10 12.51 15.11 17.14
C ALA A 10 12.50 16.07 15.93
N ARG A 11 12.79 15.55 14.71
CA ARG A 11 12.72 16.33 13.46
C ARG A 11 11.28 16.75 13.13
N ALA A 12 10.32 15.84 13.25
CA ALA A 12 8.90 16.13 13.02
C ALA A 12 8.39 17.22 13.97
N ARG A 13 8.70 17.14 15.29
CA ARG A 13 8.37 18.17 16.28
C ARG A 13 8.96 19.53 15.92
N ARG A 14 10.24 19.55 15.54
CA ARG A 14 10.90 20.78 15.11
C ARG A 14 10.22 21.39 13.89
N LEU A 15 9.95 20.56 12.86
CA LEU A 15 9.32 21.01 11.63
C LEU A 15 7.91 21.55 11.91
N LYS A 16 7.10 20.82 12.69
CA LYS A 16 5.74 21.26 13.09
C LYS A 16 5.77 22.64 13.76
N ARG A 17 6.74 22.88 14.65
CA ARG A 17 6.85 24.15 15.38
C ARG A 17 7.36 25.31 14.54
N THR A 18 8.27 25.07 13.58
CA THR A 18 8.94 26.14 12.84
C THR A 18 8.27 26.49 11.51
N HIS A 19 7.64 25.52 10.84
CA HIS A 19 7.10 25.67 9.49
C HIS A 19 5.66 25.16 9.36
N GLY A 20 5.15 24.48 10.38
CA GLY A 20 3.94 23.67 10.25
C GLY A 20 4.25 22.29 9.65
N LEU A 21 3.39 21.33 9.92
CA LEU A 21 3.46 19.96 9.38
C LEU A 21 2.04 19.39 9.40
N ASP A 22 1.49 19.08 8.24
CA ASP A 22 0.12 18.57 8.10
C ASP A 22 0.06 17.07 7.86
N VAL A 23 1.13 16.49 7.31
CA VAL A 23 1.25 15.04 7.07
C VAL A 23 2.72 14.63 7.12
N LEU A 24 2.99 13.44 7.66
CA LEU A 24 4.32 12.83 7.63
C LEU A 24 4.27 11.56 6.77
N ILE A 25 5.06 11.53 5.69
CA ILE A 25 5.20 10.37 4.81
C ILE A 25 6.57 9.74 5.02
N ILE A 26 6.60 8.41 5.20
CA ILE A 26 7.82 7.63 5.46
C ILE A 26 7.96 6.59 4.34
N ASP A 27 8.99 6.75 3.52
CA ASP A 27 9.37 5.80 2.47
C ASP A 27 10.72 5.17 2.83
N TYR A 28 10.75 3.97 3.32
CA TYR A 28 9.71 3.07 3.77
C TYR A 28 10.03 2.60 5.19
N LEU A 29 9.07 1.95 5.87
CA LEU A 29 9.14 1.59 7.29
C LEU A 29 10.41 0.83 7.66
N GLN A 30 10.86 -0.10 6.82
CA GLN A 30 12.00 -0.95 7.08
C GLN A 30 13.36 -0.21 7.10
N LEU A 31 13.41 1.05 6.65
CA LEU A 31 14.58 1.92 6.77
C LEU A 31 14.64 2.68 8.09
N VAL A 32 13.55 2.72 8.85
CA VAL A 32 13.54 3.33 10.17
C VAL A 32 14.20 2.36 11.15
N ARG A 33 14.99 2.90 12.07
CA ARG A 33 15.66 2.10 13.10
C ARG A 33 14.96 2.27 14.46
N PRO A 34 14.96 1.25 15.31
CA PRO A 34 14.55 1.41 16.71
C PRO A 34 15.48 2.39 17.42
N ALA A 35 15.07 2.92 18.56
CA ALA A 35 15.90 3.80 19.38
C ALA A 35 17.05 3.01 20.03
N SER A 36 16.83 1.72 20.36
CA SER A 36 17.82 0.79 20.90
C SER A 36 17.78 -0.53 20.15
N ALA A 37 18.92 -1.24 20.15
CA ALA A 37 18.97 -2.59 19.61
C ALA A 37 18.00 -3.51 20.36
N LYS A 38 17.29 -4.37 19.63
CA LYS A 38 16.35 -5.36 20.18
C LYS A 38 16.79 -6.76 19.83
N ASP A 39 16.31 -7.72 20.63
CA ASP A 39 16.66 -9.14 20.47
C ASP A 39 16.00 -9.78 19.25
N SER A 40 14.95 -9.14 18.69
CA SER A 40 14.28 -9.65 17.51
C SER A 40 13.77 -8.54 16.60
N ARG A 41 13.70 -8.84 15.30
CA ARG A 41 13.17 -7.92 14.29
C ARG A 41 11.71 -7.57 14.52
N VAL A 42 10.92 -8.49 15.05
CA VAL A 42 9.52 -8.24 15.44
C VAL A 42 9.42 -7.14 16.49
N ASN A 43 10.28 -7.19 17.51
CA ASN A 43 10.32 -6.16 18.57
C ASN A 43 10.82 -4.82 18.05
N GLU A 44 11.75 -4.80 17.09
CA GLU A 44 12.20 -3.59 16.40
C GLU A 44 11.05 -2.91 15.64
N VAL A 45 10.33 -3.70 14.84
CA VAL A 45 9.17 -3.21 14.07
C VAL A 45 8.08 -2.69 15.01
N SER A 46 7.81 -3.39 16.11
CA SER A 46 6.85 -2.98 17.12
C SER A 46 7.19 -1.62 17.74
N GLU A 47 8.46 -1.40 18.10
CA GLU A 47 8.91 -0.10 18.61
C GLU A 47 8.74 1.02 17.58
N ILE A 48 9.05 0.72 16.32
CA ILE A 48 8.93 1.69 15.21
C ILE A 48 7.47 2.07 14.98
N THR A 49 6.56 1.10 14.90
CA THR A 49 5.13 1.35 14.64
C THR A 49 4.46 2.09 15.79
N GLN A 50 4.78 1.72 17.04
CA GLN A 50 4.33 2.44 18.22
C GLN A 50 4.89 3.87 18.27
N GLY A 51 6.15 4.06 17.90
CA GLY A 51 6.77 5.38 17.78
C GLY A 51 6.08 6.25 16.71
N MET A 52 5.73 5.70 15.56
CA MET A 52 4.97 6.40 14.52
C MET A 52 3.57 6.78 15.02
N LYS A 53 2.90 5.88 15.72
CA LYS A 53 1.59 6.15 16.34
C LYS A 53 1.67 7.26 17.40
N ALA A 54 2.75 7.27 18.18
CA ALA A 54 3.00 8.33 19.16
C ALA A 54 3.20 9.69 18.48
N ILE A 55 3.99 9.74 17.38
CA ILE A 55 4.20 10.97 16.60
C ILE A 55 2.87 11.49 16.05
N ALA A 56 2.06 10.62 15.46
CA ALA A 56 0.76 11.00 14.90
C ALA A 56 -0.16 11.63 15.94
N LYS A 57 -0.24 11.00 17.12
CA LYS A 57 -1.06 11.51 18.24
C LYS A 57 -0.51 12.80 18.85
N GLU A 58 0.81 12.87 19.08
CA GLU A 58 1.45 14.03 19.72
C GLU A 58 1.37 15.28 18.85
N LEU A 59 1.58 15.12 17.54
CA LEU A 59 1.61 16.25 16.61
C LEU A 59 0.25 16.54 15.97
N ASP A 60 -0.76 15.70 16.25
CA ASP A 60 -2.09 15.76 15.64
C ASP A 60 -2.00 15.83 14.10
N ILE A 61 -1.33 14.84 13.51
CA ILE A 61 -1.13 14.72 12.07
C ILE A 61 -1.28 13.26 11.61
N PRO A 62 -1.74 13.00 10.39
CA PRO A 62 -1.64 11.68 9.79
C PRO A 62 -0.17 11.31 9.51
N VAL A 63 0.17 10.06 9.81
CA VAL A 63 1.46 9.45 9.44
C VAL A 63 1.18 8.33 8.45
N ILE A 64 1.73 8.45 7.25
CA ILE A 64 1.64 7.46 6.18
C ILE A 64 2.99 6.77 6.05
N ALA A 65 3.04 5.48 6.33
CA ALA A 65 4.26 4.68 6.19
C ALA A 65 4.09 3.68 5.05
N LEU A 66 5.00 3.71 4.08
CA LEU A 66 5.11 2.67 3.07
C LEU A 66 5.76 1.44 3.71
N SER A 67 5.31 0.27 3.33
CA SER A 67 5.86 -0.99 3.83
C SER A 67 6.06 -1.99 2.69
N GLN A 68 7.20 -2.65 2.70
CA GLN A 68 7.48 -3.74 1.77
C GLN A 68 6.71 -4.99 2.19
N LEU A 69 6.12 -5.68 1.23
CA LEU A 69 5.44 -6.94 1.44
C LEU A 69 6.41 -8.14 1.43
N SER A 70 5.97 -9.24 2.01
CA SER A 70 6.64 -10.54 1.88
C SER A 70 6.59 -11.00 0.42
N ARG A 71 7.69 -11.62 -0.04
CA ARG A 71 7.73 -12.23 -1.38
C ARG A 71 6.79 -13.44 -1.52
N ALA A 72 6.27 -13.96 -0.42
CA ALA A 72 5.30 -15.05 -0.44
C ALA A 72 4.04 -14.73 -1.26
N VAL A 73 3.67 -13.45 -1.39
CA VAL A 73 2.55 -13.01 -2.24
C VAL A 73 2.76 -13.40 -3.71
N GLU A 74 4.00 -13.39 -4.20
CA GLU A 74 4.33 -13.69 -5.59
C GLU A 74 4.20 -15.19 -5.94
N THR A 75 4.18 -16.07 -4.92
CA THR A 75 4.10 -17.53 -5.09
C THR A 75 2.67 -18.07 -5.04
N ARG A 76 1.69 -17.23 -4.66
CA ARG A 76 0.28 -17.62 -4.63
C ARG A 76 -0.34 -17.52 -6.02
N GLU A 77 -1.41 -18.26 -6.24
CA GLU A 77 -2.24 -18.14 -7.44
C GLU A 77 -2.93 -16.75 -7.48
N ASP A 78 -3.63 -16.39 -6.44
CA ASP A 78 -4.13 -15.01 -6.25
C ASP A 78 -3.03 -14.16 -5.60
N LYS A 79 -2.49 -13.23 -6.38
CA LYS A 79 -1.42 -12.31 -5.98
C LYS A 79 -1.93 -11.02 -5.33
N ARG A 80 -3.24 -10.92 -5.03
CA ARG A 80 -3.78 -9.79 -4.26
C ARG A 80 -3.21 -9.81 -2.85
N PRO A 81 -2.57 -8.70 -2.42
CA PRO A 81 -1.96 -8.63 -1.09
C PRO A 81 -2.98 -8.74 0.03
N GLN A 82 -2.56 -9.35 1.13
CA GLN A 82 -3.33 -9.56 2.35
C GLN A 82 -2.55 -9.08 3.58
N LEU A 83 -3.23 -8.92 4.71
CA LEU A 83 -2.58 -8.50 5.96
C LEU A 83 -1.43 -9.42 6.37
N SER A 84 -1.57 -10.74 6.14
CA SER A 84 -0.51 -11.72 6.40
C SER A 84 0.76 -11.53 5.55
N ASP A 85 0.69 -10.75 4.47
CA ASP A 85 1.84 -10.45 3.62
C ASP A 85 2.67 -9.26 4.14
N LEU A 86 2.17 -8.52 5.12
CA LEU A 86 2.96 -7.53 5.82
C LEU A 86 4.10 -8.26 6.56
N ARG A 87 5.32 -7.99 6.17
CA ARG A 87 6.51 -8.65 6.72
C ARG A 87 6.67 -8.30 8.19
N GLU A 88 6.84 -9.31 9.06
CA GLU A 88 7.00 -9.12 10.51
C GLU A 88 5.78 -8.45 11.18
N SER A 89 4.59 -8.82 10.77
CA SER A 89 3.39 -8.02 10.59
C SER A 89 2.46 -7.85 11.79
N GLY A 90 2.58 -8.63 12.84
CA GLY A 90 1.63 -8.52 13.96
C GLY A 90 1.51 -7.10 14.51
N SER A 91 2.65 -6.41 14.64
CA SER A 91 2.70 -5.03 15.15
C SER A 91 2.16 -4.01 14.16
N ILE A 92 2.51 -4.13 12.86
CA ILE A 92 2.04 -3.19 11.83
C ILE A 92 0.51 -3.25 11.76
N GLU A 93 -0.04 -4.47 11.68
CA GLU A 93 -1.48 -4.65 11.64
C GLU A 93 -2.16 -4.10 12.91
N GLN A 94 -1.60 -4.36 14.09
CA GLN A 94 -2.21 -3.91 15.35
C GLN A 94 -2.20 -2.39 15.50
N ASP A 95 -1.09 -1.75 15.18
CA ASP A 95 -0.87 -0.31 15.43
C ASP A 95 -1.50 0.59 14.36
N ALA A 96 -1.56 0.16 13.10
CA ALA A 96 -2.15 0.93 12.03
C ALA A 96 -3.67 1.09 12.19
N ASP A 97 -4.18 2.30 11.94
CA ASP A 97 -5.63 2.54 11.87
C ASP A 97 -6.22 2.12 10.54
N VAL A 98 -5.44 2.27 9.47
CA VAL A 98 -5.78 1.87 8.10
C VAL A 98 -4.59 1.14 7.50
N VAL A 99 -4.87 0.03 6.80
CA VAL A 99 -3.89 -0.67 5.96
C VAL A 99 -4.47 -0.76 4.56
N MET A 100 -3.70 -0.23 3.60
CA MET A 100 -4.06 -0.25 2.19
C MET A 100 -2.96 -0.91 1.39
N PHE A 101 -3.34 -1.71 0.41
CA PHE A 101 -2.42 -2.33 -0.54
C PHE A 101 -2.67 -1.76 -1.93
N VAL A 102 -1.58 -1.51 -2.65
CA VAL A 102 -1.63 -1.17 -4.07
C VAL A 102 -1.44 -2.45 -4.85
N PHE A 103 -2.38 -2.76 -5.74
CA PHE A 103 -2.33 -3.94 -6.59
C PHE A 103 -2.54 -3.56 -8.05
N ARG A 104 -1.76 -4.19 -8.95
CA ARG A 104 -1.88 -4.06 -10.39
C ARG A 104 -1.74 -5.46 -11.00
N GLU A 105 -2.84 -6.01 -11.45
CA GLU A 105 -2.86 -7.35 -12.06
C GLU A 105 -2.05 -7.39 -13.35
N GLU A 106 -2.13 -6.31 -14.16
CA GLU A 106 -1.33 -6.12 -15.38
C GLU A 106 0.16 -6.39 -15.16
N TYR A 107 0.73 -5.90 -14.02
CA TYR A 107 2.14 -6.07 -13.66
C TYR A 107 2.56 -7.55 -13.51
N TYR A 108 1.68 -8.39 -13.01
CA TYR A 108 1.94 -9.83 -12.86
C TYR A 108 1.70 -10.56 -14.17
N LYS A 109 0.61 -10.21 -14.87
CA LYS A 109 0.25 -10.83 -16.13
C LYS A 109 1.27 -10.57 -17.25
N GLU A 110 1.90 -9.40 -17.26
CA GLU A 110 2.98 -9.07 -18.21
C GLU A 110 4.15 -10.06 -18.11
N ARG A 111 4.44 -10.58 -16.92
CA ARG A 111 5.51 -11.54 -16.66
C ARG A 111 5.16 -12.98 -17.04
N GLU A 112 3.90 -13.25 -17.28
CA GLU A 112 3.37 -14.56 -17.69
C GLU A 112 3.25 -14.69 -19.22
N LYS A 113 3.90 -13.79 -19.98
CA LYS A 113 3.86 -13.79 -21.45
C LYS A 113 4.31 -15.15 -22.01
N PRO A 114 3.47 -15.82 -22.82
CA PRO A 114 3.82 -17.08 -23.46
C PRO A 114 5.00 -16.95 -24.44
N GLY A 115 5.63 -18.08 -24.75
CA GLY A 115 6.65 -18.12 -25.80
C GLY A 115 6.08 -17.94 -27.19
N ASP A 116 6.90 -17.44 -28.13
CA ASP A 116 6.48 -17.10 -29.50
C ASP A 116 5.93 -18.30 -30.32
N HIS A 117 6.17 -19.52 -29.85
CA HIS A 117 5.68 -20.76 -30.49
C HIS A 117 4.31 -21.23 -29.96
N GLU A 118 3.73 -20.55 -28.99
CA GLU A 118 2.45 -20.88 -28.35
C GLU A 118 1.33 -19.93 -28.82
N ALA A 119 1.00 -19.93 -30.11
CA ALA A 119 0.10 -18.94 -30.72
C ALA A 119 -1.27 -18.80 -30.01
N ASP A 120 -1.90 -19.92 -29.65
CA ASP A 120 -3.22 -19.91 -28.99
C ASP A 120 -3.14 -19.27 -27.60
N LYS A 121 -2.10 -19.59 -26.83
CA LYS A 121 -1.88 -18.98 -25.51
C LYS A 121 -1.52 -17.51 -25.62
N MET A 122 -0.78 -17.14 -26.66
CA MET A 122 -0.42 -15.74 -26.92
C MET A 122 -1.67 -14.89 -27.19
N MET A 123 -2.62 -15.40 -27.95
CA MET A 123 -3.87 -14.69 -28.24
C MET A 123 -4.69 -14.48 -26.97
N MET A 124 -4.87 -15.52 -26.16
CA MET A 124 -5.56 -15.42 -24.87
C MET A 124 -4.87 -14.43 -23.92
N TRP A 125 -3.55 -14.48 -23.85
CA TRP A 125 -2.77 -13.57 -23.03
C TRP A 125 -2.94 -12.10 -23.50
N GLN A 126 -2.98 -11.85 -24.80
CA GLN A 126 -3.19 -10.50 -25.35
C GLN A 126 -4.57 -9.96 -25.01
N GLU A 127 -5.63 -10.77 -25.11
CA GLU A 127 -6.99 -10.39 -24.70
C GLU A 127 -7.06 -10.05 -23.20
N GLU A 128 -6.42 -10.85 -22.34
CA GLU A 128 -6.36 -10.60 -20.91
C GLU A 128 -5.58 -9.31 -20.61
N MET A 129 -4.45 -9.10 -21.27
CA MET A 129 -3.64 -7.88 -21.10
C MET A 129 -4.41 -6.62 -21.51
N GLU A 130 -5.17 -6.67 -22.61
CA GLU A 130 -6.02 -5.56 -23.05
C GLU A 130 -7.11 -5.26 -22.01
N ALA A 131 -7.72 -6.29 -21.44
CA ALA A 131 -8.73 -6.15 -20.40
C ALA A 131 -8.17 -5.54 -19.08
N LEU A 132 -6.89 -5.80 -18.76
CA LEU A 132 -6.22 -5.34 -17.55
C LEU A 132 -5.51 -3.98 -17.73
N HIS A 133 -5.33 -3.55 -18.98
CA HIS A 133 -4.52 -2.39 -19.29
C HIS A 133 -5.00 -1.12 -18.57
N GLY A 134 -4.04 -0.46 -17.91
CA GLY A 134 -4.28 0.80 -17.24
C GLY A 134 -5.18 0.70 -16.00
N LYS A 135 -5.37 -0.49 -15.42
CA LYS A 135 -6.16 -0.71 -14.20
C LYS A 135 -5.26 -0.93 -12.99
N ALA A 136 -5.70 -0.42 -11.86
CA ALA A 136 -5.08 -0.65 -10.55
C ALA A 136 -6.17 -0.76 -9.49
N GLU A 137 -5.81 -1.34 -8.35
CA GLU A 137 -6.70 -1.49 -7.20
C GLU A 137 -6.01 -0.94 -5.95
N ILE A 138 -6.78 -0.24 -5.10
CA ILE A 138 -6.43 -0.01 -3.71
C ILE A 138 -7.28 -0.95 -2.86
N ILE A 139 -6.63 -1.92 -2.24
CA ILE A 139 -7.29 -2.90 -1.37
C ILE A 139 -7.17 -2.41 0.06
N ILE A 140 -8.29 -2.04 0.67
CA ILE A 140 -8.37 -1.63 2.08
C ILE A 140 -8.49 -2.90 2.90
N GLY A 141 -7.36 -3.41 3.40
CA GLY A 141 -7.31 -4.66 4.19
C GLY A 141 -7.66 -4.45 5.65
N LYS A 142 -7.52 -3.23 6.17
CA LYS A 142 -7.92 -2.84 7.52
C LYS A 142 -8.38 -1.39 7.53
N GLN A 143 -9.46 -1.13 8.24
CA GLN A 143 -9.92 0.23 8.57
C GLN A 143 -10.61 0.21 9.94
N ARG A 144 -10.04 0.89 10.92
CA ARG A 144 -10.51 0.81 12.33
C ARG A 144 -11.94 1.31 12.50
N HIS A 145 -12.34 2.34 11.75
CA HIS A 145 -13.64 3.01 11.87
C HIS A 145 -14.44 3.02 10.58
N GLY A 146 -14.22 2.05 9.69
CA GLY A 146 -14.92 1.96 8.42
C GLY A 146 -14.84 0.56 7.80
N PRO A 147 -15.51 0.35 6.66
CA PRO A 147 -15.49 -0.92 5.97
C PRO A 147 -14.14 -1.20 5.31
N ILE A 148 -13.81 -2.46 5.17
CA ILE A 148 -12.77 -2.92 4.24
C ILE A 148 -13.37 -3.05 2.84
N GLY A 149 -12.54 -3.07 1.81
CA GLY A 149 -13.03 -3.21 0.42
C GLY A 149 -11.95 -2.87 -0.59
N THR A 150 -12.34 -2.78 -1.85
CA THR A 150 -11.44 -2.47 -2.96
C THR A 150 -11.95 -1.24 -3.71
N VAL A 151 -11.03 -0.37 -4.08
CA VAL A 151 -11.29 0.81 -4.91
C VAL A 151 -10.53 0.66 -6.22
N ASP A 152 -11.27 0.64 -7.33
CA ASP A 152 -10.71 0.57 -8.67
C ASP A 152 -10.20 1.93 -9.12
N LEU A 153 -8.99 1.97 -9.66
CA LEU A 153 -8.30 3.15 -10.15
C LEU A 153 -7.81 2.95 -11.59
N SER A 154 -7.62 4.03 -12.32
CA SER A 154 -6.81 4.03 -13.52
C SER A 154 -5.33 4.20 -13.17
N PHE A 155 -4.45 3.63 -13.99
CA PHE A 155 -3.01 3.78 -13.86
C PHE A 155 -2.35 4.05 -15.22
N GLU A 156 -1.67 5.19 -15.33
CA GLU A 156 -0.91 5.56 -16.51
C GLU A 156 0.58 5.24 -16.27
N GLY A 157 1.04 4.11 -16.81
CA GLY A 157 2.38 3.57 -16.53
C GLY A 157 3.52 4.52 -16.90
N GLN A 158 3.41 5.23 -18.03
CA GLN A 158 4.45 6.17 -18.50
C GLN A 158 4.66 7.37 -17.56
N PHE A 159 3.65 7.74 -16.77
CA PHE A 159 3.71 8.85 -15.81
C PHE A 159 3.69 8.38 -14.36
N THR A 160 3.60 7.08 -14.11
CA THR A 160 3.41 6.50 -12.77
C THR A 160 2.25 7.18 -12.03
N ARG A 161 1.15 7.46 -12.76
CA ARG A 161 0.04 8.27 -12.28
C ARG A 161 -1.20 7.43 -12.06
N PHE A 162 -1.76 7.53 -10.86
CA PHE A 162 -3.08 6.99 -10.55
C PHE A 162 -4.16 8.06 -10.81
N GLY A 163 -5.32 7.61 -11.24
CA GLY A 163 -6.48 8.45 -11.48
C GLY A 163 -7.79 7.73 -11.17
N ASN A 164 -8.89 8.42 -11.29
CA ASN A 164 -10.20 7.80 -11.16
C ASN A 164 -10.47 6.92 -12.39
N LEU A 165 -10.91 5.68 -12.14
CA LEU A 165 -11.39 4.82 -13.22
C LEU A 165 -12.77 5.33 -13.65
N VAL A 166 -12.84 5.87 -14.86
CA VAL A 166 -14.12 6.27 -15.46
C VAL A 166 -14.88 5.01 -15.81
N LYS A 167 -15.90 4.67 -15.04
CA LYS A 167 -16.83 3.58 -15.41
C LYS A 167 -17.57 4.01 -16.67
N PRO A 168 -17.70 3.15 -17.70
CA PRO A 168 -18.55 3.44 -18.85
C PRO A 168 -19.95 3.81 -18.33
N TRP A 169 -20.54 4.88 -18.87
CA TRP A 169 -21.89 5.30 -18.53
C TRP A 169 -22.85 4.12 -18.78
N GLN A 170 -23.34 3.50 -17.71
CA GLN A 170 -24.45 2.55 -17.79
C GLN A 170 -25.73 3.39 -17.96
N SER A 171 -26.19 3.49 -19.17
CA SER A 171 -27.50 4.08 -19.47
C SER A 171 -28.59 3.18 -18.86
N GLY A 172 -29.15 3.59 -17.76
CA GLY A 172 -30.37 3.00 -17.21
C GLY A 172 -30.23 2.32 -15.87
N THR A 173 -30.27 3.10 -14.82
CA THR A 173 -31.17 2.90 -13.65
C THR A 173 -31.13 4.19 -12.84
N ARG A 174 -32.23 4.92 -12.86
CA ARG A 174 -32.49 5.94 -11.83
C ARG A 174 -32.73 5.16 -10.55
N ASP A 175 -31.78 5.15 -9.65
CA ASP A 175 -32.06 4.84 -8.26
C ASP A 175 -32.89 6.02 -7.72
N GLN A 176 -34.20 5.80 -7.69
CA GLN A 176 -35.08 6.43 -6.74
C GLN A 176 -34.82 5.71 -5.42
N ASP A 177 -34.11 6.39 -4.52
CA ASP A 177 -34.39 6.23 -3.10
C ASP A 177 -33.83 7.45 -2.36
N PHE A 178 -34.75 8.10 -1.68
CA PHE A 178 -34.58 9.24 -0.78
C PHE A 178 -33.91 8.84 0.53
#